data_633d87d25da8c4d87b1e940369538c10
#
_entry.id   633d87d25da8c4d87b1e940369538c10
#
_cell.length_a   1.000
_cell.length_b   1.000
_cell.length_c   1.000
_cell.angle_alpha   90.00
_cell.angle_beta   90.00
_cell.angle_gamma   90.00
#
_symmetry.space_group_name_H-M   'P 1'
#
loop_
_entity.id
_entity.type
_entity.pdbx_description
1 polymer ?
#
loop_
_entity_poly.entity_id
_entity_poly.type
_entity_poly.pdbx_seq_one_letter_code
_entity_poly.pdbx_strand_id
1 'polypeptide(L)'
;MSKKEILDVWRNMPVYKLIIEELISKPQGLSVRELLAVLKKEHGIELNRNELHSALLKLEMNGLVYVEHIGNELVARLSPDFMKNICRS
;
A
#
# COMPACT_ATOMS: atom_id res chain seq x y z
N MET A 1 8.67 21.19 -6.53
CA MET A 1 9.11 19.83 -6.23
C MET A 1 10.58 19.68 -6.54
N SER A 2 11.34 19.13 -5.60
CA SER A 2 12.75 18.93 -5.83
C SER A 2 12.97 17.72 -6.76
N LYS A 3 14.14 17.72 -7.42
CA LYS A 3 14.50 16.61 -8.30
C LYS A 3 14.50 15.28 -7.58
N LYS A 4 14.91 15.31 -6.31
CA LYS A 4 14.96 14.11 -5.47
C LYS A 4 13.57 13.55 -5.21
N GLU A 5 12.59 14.42 -4.94
CA GLU A 5 11.21 13.98 -4.70
C GLU A 5 10.61 13.34 -5.94
N ILE A 6 10.87 13.89 -7.10
CA ILE A 6 10.37 13.35 -8.36
C ILE A 6 10.95 11.95 -8.59
N LEU A 7 12.25 11.79 -8.35
CA LEU A 7 12.90 10.49 -8.52
C LEU A 7 12.37 9.46 -7.53
N ASP A 8 12.11 9.88 -6.29
CA ASP A 8 11.57 8.97 -5.27
C ASP A 8 10.17 8.50 -5.65
N VAL A 9 9.33 9.40 -6.17
CA VAL A 9 7.99 9.04 -6.61
C VAL A 9 8.06 8.01 -7.75
N TRP A 10 8.89 8.27 -8.75
CA TRP A 10 9.04 7.34 -9.87
C TRP A 10 9.57 5.98 -9.42
N ARG A 11 10.53 6.01 -8.50
CA ARG A 11 11.15 4.77 -8.01
C ARG A 11 10.14 3.89 -7.26
N ASN A 12 9.25 4.51 -6.49
CA ASN A 12 8.32 3.78 -5.63
C ASN A 12 6.96 3.50 -6.28
N MET A 13 6.73 4.04 -7.45
CA MET A 13 5.44 3.87 -8.11
C MET A 13 5.04 2.42 -8.35
N PRO A 14 5.96 1.52 -8.80
CA PRO A 14 5.61 0.11 -8.95
C PRO A 14 5.22 -0.53 -7.63
N VAL A 15 5.85 -0.14 -6.53
CA VAL A 15 5.51 -0.67 -5.21
C VAL A 15 4.11 -0.26 -4.80
N TYR A 16 3.75 1.01 -5.01
CA TYR A 16 2.41 1.49 -4.70
C TYR A 16 1.35 0.72 -5.48
N LYS A 17 1.61 0.51 -6.76
CA LYS A 17 0.68 -0.23 -7.60
C LYS A 17 0.49 -1.66 -7.11
N LEU A 18 1.57 -2.33 -6.74
CA LEU A 18 1.50 -3.70 -6.24
C LEU A 18 0.75 -3.78 -4.92
N ILE A 19 0.96 -2.81 -4.03
CA ILE A 19 0.22 -2.76 -2.77
C ILE A 19 -1.27 -2.64 -3.04
N ILE A 20 -1.65 -1.74 -3.94
CA ILE A 20 -3.06 -1.55 -4.29
C ILE A 20 -3.65 -2.82 -4.90
N GLU A 21 -2.93 -3.46 -5.81
CA GLU A 21 -3.40 -4.69 -6.43
C GLU A 21 -3.63 -5.80 -5.41
N GLU A 22 -2.73 -5.94 -4.44
CA GLU A 22 -2.91 -6.95 -3.40
C GLU A 22 -4.10 -6.64 -2.53
N LEU A 23 -4.33 -5.37 -2.21
CA LEU A 23 -5.47 -4.98 -1.40
C LEU A 23 -6.79 -5.13 -2.15
N ILE A 24 -6.77 -4.97 -3.47
CA ILE A 24 -7.96 -5.22 -4.28
C ILE A 24 -8.37 -6.69 -4.17
N SER A 25 -7.40 -7.59 -4.19
CA SER A 25 -7.70 -9.03 -4.10
C SER A 25 -8.01 -9.48 -2.67
N LYS A 26 -7.75 -8.63 -1.68
CA LYS A 26 -8.02 -8.94 -0.26
C LYS A 26 -8.85 -7.83 0.36
N PRO A 27 -10.16 -7.81 0.10
CA PRO A 27 -11.02 -6.72 0.59
C PRO A 27 -11.02 -6.55 2.11
N GLN A 28 -10.78 -7.63 2.85
CA GLN A 28 -10.70 -7.57 4.30
C GLN A 28 -9.44 -6.89 4.82
N GLY A 29 -8.48 -6.65 3.92
CA GLY A 29 -7.23 -5.99 4.28
C GLY A 29 -6.10 -6.97 4.53
N LEU A 30 -4.90 -6.42 4.59
CA LEU A 30 -3.69 -7.19 4.87
C LEU A 30 -2.89 -6.45 5.94
N SER A 31 -2.34 -7.20 6.87
CA SER A 31 -1.45 -6.60 7.87
C SER A 31 -0.14 -6.21 7.20
N VAL A 32 0.61 -5.34 7.88
CA VAL A 32 1.93 -4.95 7.39
C VAL A 32 2.81 -6.18 7.18
N ARG A 33 2.75 -7.12 8.12
CA ARG A 33 3.51 -8.36 8.02
C ARG A 33 3.12 -9.17 6.78
N GLU A 34 1.82 -9.28 6.54
CA GLU A 34 1.33 -10.01 5.37
C GLU A 34 1.72 -9.33 4.06
N LEU A 35 1.65 -8.01 4.03
CA LEU A 35 2.07 -7.26 2.85
C LEU A 35 3.55 -7.45 2.54
N LEU A 36 4.39 -7.38 3.59
CA LEU A 36 5.82 -7.61 3.39
C LEU A 36 6.08 -9.00 2.83
N ALA A 37 5.39 -10.01 3.36
CA ALA A 37 5.55 -11.38 2.92
C ALA A 37 5.10 -11.58 1.48
N VAL A 38 3.94 -11.02 1.12
CA VAL A 38 3.39 -11.16 -0.22
C VAL A 38 4.26 -10.45 -1.25
N LEU A 39 4.71 -9.25 -0.94
CA LEU A 39 5.55 -8.50 -1.87
C LEU A 39 6.86 -9.24 -2.14
N LYS A 40 7.44 -9.84 -1.10
CA LYS A 40 8.66 -10.60 -1.27
C LYS A 40 8.42 -11.90 -2.03
N LYS A 41 7.41 -12.65 -1.63
CA LYS A 41 7.15 -13.98 -2.17
C LYS A 41 6.65 -13.94 -3.61
N GLU A 42 5.71 -13.06 -3.91
CA GLU A 42 5.08 -13.05 -5.21
C GLU A 42 5.67 -12.05 -6.21
N HIS A 43 6.31 -11.02 -5.71
CA HIS A 43 6.84 -9.96 -6.58
C HIS A 43 8.34 -9.77 -6.45
N GLY A 44 8.99 -10.50 -5.56
CA GLY A 44 10.43 -10.40 -5.39
C GLY A 44 10.90 -9.05 -4.84
N ILE A 45 10.02 -8.32 -4.18
CA ILE A 45 10.34 -7.00 -3.64
C ILE A 45 10.59 -7.10 -2.16
N GLU A 46 11.79 -6.73 -1.73
CA GLU A 46 12.14 -6.69 -0.32
C GLU A 46 12.06 -5.28 0.21
N LEU A 47 11.16 -5.07 1.15
CA LEU A 47 11.02 -3.79 1.85
C LEU A 47 11.19 -4.03 3.34
N ASN A 48 11.76 -3.06 4.04
CA ASN A 48 11.73 -3.11 5.48
C ASN A 48 10.41 -2.46 5.96
N ARG A 49 10.15 -2.61 7.26
CA ARG A 49 8.91 -2.09 7.84
C ARG A 49 8.73 -0.61 7.63
N ASN A 50 9.80 0.15 7.81
CA ASN A 50 9.73 1.61 7.68
C ASN A 50 9.41 2.02 6.25
N GLU A 51 9.97 1.34 5.28
CA GLU A 51 9.70 1.62 3.88
C GLU A 51 8.23 1.36 3.54
N LEU A 52 7.69 0.25 4.02
CA LEU A 52 6.28 -0.07 3.78
C LEU A 52 5.38 0.92 4.50
N HIS A 53 5.70 1.28 5.75
CA HIS A 53 4.93 2.28 6.48
C HIS A 53 4.90 3.61 5.74
N SER A 54 6.03 4.04 5.20
CA SER A 54 6.09 5.28 4.43
C SER A 54 5.22 5.21 3.18
N ALA A 55 5.25 4.09 2.49
CA ALA A 55 4.41 3.91 1.29
C ALA A 55 2.93 3.93 1.65
N LEU A 56 2.55 3.22 2.72
CA LEU A 56 1.16 3.20 3.17
C LEU A 56 0.70 4.58 3.61
N LEU A 57 1.56 5.34 4.30
CA LEU A 57 1.22 6.69 4.71
C LEU A 57 0.92 7.57 3.51
N LYS A 58 1.72 7.50 2.47
CA LYS A 58 1.47 8.27 1.27
C LYS A 58 0.17 7.88 0.59
N LEU A 59 -0.11 6.59 0.53
CA LEU A 59 -1.37 6.11 -0.02
C LEU A 59 -2.57 6.57 0.82
N GLU A 60 -2.42 6.56 2.14
CA GLU A 60 -3.46 7.02 3.04
C GLU A 60 -3.71 8.52 2.87
N MET A 61 -2.64 9.29 2.75
CA MET A 61 -2.76 10.73 2.55
C MET A 61 -3.46 11.10 1.24
N ASN A 62 -3.37 10.21 0.26
CA ASN A 62 -4.05 10.38 -1.02
C ASN A 62 -5.44 9.77 -1.04
N GLY A 63 -5.90 9.25 0.10
CA GLY A 63 -7.25 8.72 0.22
C GLY A 63 -7.46 7.36 -0.43
N LEU A 64 -6.39 6.64 -0.71
CA LEU A 64 -6.49 5.35 -1.41
C LEU A 64 -6.61 4.17 -0.45
N VAL A 65 -6.01 4.26 0.72
CA VAL A 65 -6.05 3.18 1.70
C VAL A 65 -6.34 3.72 3.08
N TYR A 66 -6.80 2.81 3.96
CA TYR A 66 -6.89 3.03 5.40
C TYR A 66 -5.91 2.14 6.10
N VAL A 67 -5.31 2.66 7.17
CA VAL A 67 -4.46 1.86 8.03
C VAL A 67 -5.06 1.88 9.42
N GLU A 68 -5.35 0.70 9.96
CA GLU A 68 -5.97 0.56 11.27
C GLU A 68 -5.10 -0.28 12.19
N HIS A 69 -5.16 0.05 13.48
CA HIS A 69 -4.56 -0.81 14.52
C HIS A 69 -5.56 -1.87 14.93
N ILE A 70 -5.22 -3.13 14.72
CA ILE A 70 -6.06 -4.24 15.17
C ILE A 70 -5.17 -5.13 16.03
N GLY A 71 -5.42 -5.10 17.33
CA GLY A 71 -4.54 -5.78 18.29
C GLY A 71 -3.16 -5.13 18.25
N ASN A 72 -2.13 -5.92 18.00
CA ASN A 72 -0.76 -5.44 17.94
C ASN A 72 -0.28 -5.21 16.49
N GLU A 73 -1.19 -5.29 15.54
CA GLU A 73 -0.82 -5.18 14.13
C GLU A 73 -1.46 -4.00 13.46
N LEU A 74 -0.75 -3.47 12.46
CA LEU A 74 -1.31 -2.48 11.54
C LEU A 74 -1.87 -3.23 10.34
N VAL A 75 -3.12 -2.93 10.00
CA VAL A 75 -3.79 -3.57 8.86
C VAL A 75 -4.17 -2.50 7.86
N ALA A 76 -3.80 -2.70 6.61
CA ALA A 76 -4.11 -1.80 5.52
C ALA A 76 -5.24 -2.37 4.67
N ARG A 77 -6.12 -1.51 4.21
CA ARG A 77 -7.18 -1.90 3.28
C ARG A 77 -7.56 -0.71 2.41
N LEU A 78 -8.17 -1.00 1.27
CA LEU A 78 -8.58 0.05 0.36
C LEU A 78 -9.67 0.91 0.99
N SER A 79 -9.64 2.20 0.69
CA SER A 79 -10.69 3.09 1.17
C SER A 79 -11.99 2.77 0.43
N PRO A 80 -13.15 2.95 1.09
CA PRO A 80 -14.44 2.71 0.44
C PRO A 80 -14.65 3.57 -0.79
N ASP A 81 -14.19 4.81 -0.76
CA ASP A 81 -14.34 5.71 -1.90
C ASP A 81 -13.55 5.22 -3.10
N PHE A 82 -12.34 4.71 -2.87
CA PHE A 82 -11.54 4.17 -3.94
C PHE A 82 -12.18 2.92 -4.53
N MET A 83 -12.71 2.05 -3.67
CA MET A 83 -13.39 0.85 -4.14
C MET A 83 -14.64 1.18 -4.95
N LYS A 84 -15.38 2.19 -4.56
CA LYS A 84 -16.54 2.65 -5.31
C LYS A 84 -16.15 3.06 -6.72
N ASN A 85 -15.05 3.82 -6.84
CA ASN A 85 -14.58 4.28 -8.13
C ASN A 85 -14.13 3.15 -9.03
N ILE A 86 -13.51 2.12 -8.45
CA ILE A 86 -13.11 0.94 -9.19
C ILE A 86 -14.33 0.18 -9.71
N CYS A 87 -15.33 0.01 -8.86
CA CYS A 87 -16.54 -0.74 -9.22
C CYS A 87 -17.40 -0.04 -10.26
N ARG A 88 -17.22 1.26 -10.42
CA ARG A 88 -17.98 2.05 -11.38
C ARG A 88 -17.42 1.99 -12.80
N SER A 89 -16.16 1.68 -12.94
CA SER A 89 -15.52 1.70 -14.25
C SER A 89 -15.60 0.34 -15.00
#